data_cec4c43b855772d8722441ea598b35d6
#
_entry.id   cec4c43b855772d8722441ea598b35d6
#
_cell.length_a   1.000
_cell.length_b   1.000
_cell.length_c   1.000
_cell.angle_alpha   90.00
_cell.angle_beta   90.00
_cell.angle_gamma   90.00
#
_symmetry.space_group_name_H-M   'P 1'
#
loop_
_entity.id
_entity.type
_entity.pdbx_description
1 polymer ?
#
loop_
_entity_poly.entity_id
_entity_poly.type
_entity_poly.pdbx_seq_one_letter_code
_entity_poly.pdbx_strand_id
1 'polypeptide(L)'
;YIVIKIFCLPYLFLTYNFKLLSLNYLIYFIFVPLLVVLTTHFLLIKYDDSTNEKIAIEIFQLNFKQDINKKNLKNNLEIIKNRISQSNANILVFAENNYPYAKKDFNFSIIQEILKEDQIVIIGGTRIEDQKFYNSLFHINKLDVQYFDKIKLVPFGEFLPLRKYLSFLSPISGSNDFSQGIKDRLIYLDDKKSYIPIICYEIIFYWKIMNNLNFNSNFIVNI
;
A
#
# COMPACT_ATOMS: atom_id res chain seq x y z
N TYR A 1 18.73 8.24 5.80
CA TYR A 1 20.07 7.85 6.30
C TYR A 1 21.02 9.05 6.41
N ILE A 2 21.06 9.91 5.39
CA ILE A 2 21.88 11.15 5.37
C ILE A 2 21.34 12.15 6.41
N VAL A 3 20.04 12.35 6.49
CA VAL A 3 19.39 13.27 7.44
C VAL A 3 19.69 12.85 8.89
N ILE A 4 19.58 11.56 9.21
CA ILE A 4 19.90 11.05 10.57
C ILE A 4 21.37 11.29 10.90
N LYS A 5 22.30 11.08 9.98
CA LYS A 5 23.73 11.38 10.20
C LYS A 5 23.99 12.86 10.42
N ILE A 6 23.31 13.74 9.67
CA ILE A 6 23.45 15.21 9.84
C ILE A 6 22.96 15.66 11.22
N PHE A 7 21.89 15.08 11.75
CA PHE A 7 21.37 15.40 13.08
C PHE A 7 22.15 14.72 14.22
N CYS A 8 22.73 13.54 14.02
CA CYS A 8 23.51 12.83 15.03
C CYS A 8 24.98 13.28 15.13
N LEU A 9 25.56 13.82 14.06
CA LEU A 9 26.94 14.32 14.07
C LEU A 9 27.20 15.42 15.14
N PRO A 10 26.34 16.44 15.30
CA PRO A 10 26.51 17.44 16.38
C PRO A 10 26.40 16.83 17.77
N TYR A 11 25.52 15.85 17.97
CA TYR A 11 25.35 15.17 19.27
C TYR A 11 26.59 14.33 19.64
N LEU A 12 27.17 13.62 18.69
CA LEU A 12 28.41 12.86 18.88
C LEU A 12 29.61 13.79 19.17
N PHE A 13 29.64 14.98 18.55
CA PHE A 13 30.69 15.98 18.82
C PHE A 13 30.55 16.62 20.22
N LEU A 14 29.32 16.87 20.67
CA LEU A 14 29.01 17.40 22.01
C LEU A 14 29.40 16.43 23.12
N THR A 15 29.24 15.12 22.92
CA THR A 15 29.59 14.11 23.91
C THR A 15 31.10 13.87 24.03
N TYR A 16 31.86 14.20 22.98
CA TYR A 16 33.31 13.93 22.95
C TYR A 16 34.18 15.08 23.43
N ASN A 17 33.72 16.37 23.38
CA ASN A 17 34.52 17.52 23.79
C ASN A 17 33.67 18.66 24.37
N PHE A 18 33.32 18.56 25.65
CA PHE A 18 32.55 19.62 26.35
C PHE A 18 33.31 20.96 26.54
N LYS A 19 34.60 21.06 26.16
CA LYS A 19 35.42 22.24 26.37
C LYS A 19 35.54 23.24 25.21
N LEU A 20 34.93 22.98 24.06
CA LEU A 20 35.07 23.83 22.88
C LEU A 20 33.70 24.18 22.25
N LEU A 21 32.76 24.67 23.09
CA LEU A 21 31.61 25.41 22.58
C LEU A 21 32.06 26.84 22.19
N SER A 22 32.78 26.98 21.09
CA SER A 22 32.96 28.28 20.46
C SER A 22 31.62 28.77 19.90
N LEU A 23 31.40 30.08 19.89
CA LEU A 23 30.21 30.75 19.37
C LEU A 23 29.84 30.23 17.95
N ASN A 24 30.83 29.81 17.18
CA ASN A 24 30.69 29.25 15.83
C ASN A 24 29.90 27.91 15.81
N TYR A 25 30.04 27.06 16.81
CA TYR A 25 29.29 25.79 16.87
C TYR A 25 27.82 26.02 17.26
N LEU A 26 27.55 27.01 18.11
CA LEU A 26 26.19 27.42 18.47
C LEU A 26 25.45 27.95 17.23
N ILE A 27 26.13 28.77 16.44
CA ILE A 27 25.60 29.30 15.17
C ILE A 27 25.30 28.14 14.20
N TYR A 28 26.19 27.17 14.08
CA TYR A 28 25.99 26.02 13.20
C TYR A 28 24.81 25.14 13.64
N PHE A 29 24.65 24.96 14.95
CA PHE A 29 23.57 24.17 15.53
C PHE A 29 22.19 24.80 15.32
N ILE A 30 22.12 26.12 15.26
CA ILE A 30 20.87 26.85 15.00
C ILE A 30 20.65 27.04 13.49
N PHE A 31 21.70 27.41 12.75
CA PHE A 31 21.59 27.79 11.32
C PHE A 31 21.28 26.59 10.40
N VAL A 32 21.86 25.42 10.68
CA VAL A 32 21.63 24.25 9.80
C VAL A 32 20.19 23.72 9.88
N PRO A 33 19.58 23.53 11.06
CA PRO A 33 18.17 23.18 11.15
C PRO A 33 17.24 24.27 10.57
N LEU A 34 17.54 25.53 10.81
CA LEU A 34 16.79 26.65 10.26
C LEU A 34 16.85 26.66 8.72
N LEU A 35 18.02 26.45 8.15
CA LEU A 35 18.22 26.35 6.70
C LEU A 35 17.45 25.17 6.11
N VAL A 36 17.45 24.01 6.78
CA VAL A 36 16.67 22.84 6.37
C VAL A 36 15.17 23.13 6.40
N VAL A 37 14.69 23.78 7.48
CA VAL A 37 13.27 24.18 7.57
C VAL A 37 12.90 25.18 6.49
N LEU A 38 13.73 26.18 6.25
CA LEU A 38 13.50 27.19 5.21
C LEU A 38 13.51 26.61 3.80
N THR A 39 14.46 25.70 3.50
CA THR A 39 14.54 25.04 2.19
C THR A 39 13.38 24.09 1.97
N THR A 40 12.98 23.31 2.98
CA THR A 40 11.79 22.45 2.89
C THR A 40 10.51 23.28 2.74
N HIS A 41 10.37 24.37 3.48
CA HIS A 41 9.23 25.27 3.35
C HIS A 41 9.16 25.90 1.96
N PHE A 42 10.30 26.35 1.42
CA PHE A 42 10.38 26.94 0.07
C PHE A 42 10.11 25.90 -1.04
N LEU A 43 10.53 24.65 -0.86
CA LEU A 43 10.23 23.55 -1.78
C LEU A 43 8.75 23.16 -1.73
N LEU A 44 8.13 23.20 -0.54
CA LEU A 44 6.71 22.91 -0.38
C LEU A 44 5.80 24.01 -0.96
N ILE A 45 6.22 25.29 -0.89
CA ILE A 45 5.47 26.42 -1.50
C ILE A 45 5.49 26.34 -3.03
N LYS A 46 6.50 25.70 -3.62
CA LYS A 46 6.62 25.54 -5.08
C LYS A 46 5.77 24.39 -5.65
N TYR A 47 5.10 23.62 -4.80
CA TYR A 47 4.14 22.62 -5.24
C TYR A 47 2.83 23.33 -5.58
N ASP A 48 2.75 23.76 -6.84
CA ASP A 48 1.58 24.41 -7.39
C ASP A 48 0.43 23.39 -7.47
N ASP A 49 -0.59 23.61 -6.67
CA ASP A 49 -1.83 22.82 -6.61
C ASP A 49 -2.72 23.13 -7.83
N SER A 50 -2.12 23.04 -9.03
CA SER A 50 -2.73 23.50 -10.29
C SER A 50 -3.78 22.52 -10.87
N THR A 51 -4.08 21.42 -10.18
CA THR A 51 -5.21 20.55 -10.57
C THR A 51 -6.27 20.56 -9.47
N ASN A 52 -7.23 21.47 -9.59
CA ASN A 52 -8.38 21.60 -8.69
C ASN A 52 -9.39 20.45 -8.77
N GLU A 53 -9.03 19.30 -9.30
CA GLU A 53 -9.88 18.10 -9.28
C GLU A 53 -9.73 17.39 -7.94
N LYS A 54 -10.67 17.66 -7.04
CA LYS A 54 -10.76 16.96 -5.77
C LYS A 54 -11.32 15.54 -6.01
N ILE A 55 -10.51 14.52 -5.73
CA ILE A 55 -10.95 13.12 -5.72
C ILE A 55 -11.36 12.78 -4.28
N ALA A 56 -12.61 12.42 -4.08
CA ALA A 56 -13.09 11.94 -2.79
C ALA A 56 -12.70 10.46 -2.62
N ILE A 57 -11.96 10.17 -1.54
CA ILE A 57 -11.52 8.80 -1.21
C ILE A 57 -12.15 8.41 0.13
N GLU A 58 -12.75 7.23 0.21
CA GLU A 58 -13.25 6.64 1.44
C GLU A 58 -12.53 5.31 1.72
N ILE A 59 -12.03 5.15 2.95
CA ILE A 59 -11.24 3.98 3.37
C ILE A 59 -12.04 3.17 4.37
N PHE A 60 -12.16 1.86 4.12
CA PHE A 60 -12.90 0.93 4.96
C PHE A 60 -11.99 -0.09 5.63
N GLN A 61 -11.97 -0.09 6.95
CA GLN A 61 -11.36 -1.12 7.77
C GLN A 61 -12.46 -2.05 8.32
N LEU A 62 -12.78 -3.09 7.55
CA LEU A 62 -13.79 -4.08 7.92
C LEU A 62 -13.12 -5.26 8.64
N ASN A 63 -13.03 -5.26 9.94
CA ASN A 63 -12.39 -6.31 10.74
C ASN A 63 -13.17 -7.64 10.67
N PHE A 64 -13.19 -8.26 9.49
CA PHE A 64 -13.82 -9.56 9.31
C PHE A 64 -13.07 -10.64 10.07
N LYS A 65 -13.81 -11.48 10.80
CA LYS A 65 -13.22 -12.71 11.37
C LYS A 65 -12.82 -13.62 10.21
N GLN A 66 -11.61 -14.17 10.27
CA GLN A 66 -11.09 -15.14 9.29
C GLN A 66 -11.77 -16.53 9.42
N ASP A 67 -13.08 -16.54 9.51
CA ASP A 67 -13.85 -17.76 9.59
C ASP A 67 -14.35 -18.13 8.18
N ILE A 68 -13.86 -19.25 7.66
CA ILE A 68 -14.12 -19.76 6.31
C ILE A 68 -15.54 -20.32 6.14
N ASN A 69 -16.44 -20.08 7.09
CA ASN A 69 -17.82 -20.53 6.99
C ASN A 69 -18.53 -19.81 5.82
N LYS A 70 -19.15 -20.55 4.90
CA LYS A 70 -19.87 -20.01 3.73
C LYS A 70 -20.90 -18.93 4.08
N LYS A 71 -21.55 -19.02 5.24
CA LYS A 71 -22.51 -18.04 5.73
C LYS A 71 -21.80 -16.71 6.03
N ASN A 72 -20.65 -16.75 6.66
CA ASN A 72 -19.87 -15.56 7.00
C ASN A 72 -19.30 -14.90 5.74
N LEU A 73 -18.82 -15.67 4.77
CA LEU A 73 -18.33 -15.13 3.50
C LEU A 73 -19.43 -14.37 2.74
N LYS A 74 -20.66 -14.92 2.69
CA LYS A 74 -21.80 -14.24 2.08
C LYS A 74 -22.16 -12.95 2.80
N ASN A 75 -22.19 -13.00 4.14
CA ASN A 75 -22.46 -11.82 4.96
C ASN A 75 -21.40 -10.72 4.77
N ASN A 76 -20.14 -11.11 4.71
CA ASN A 76 -19.04 -10.17 4.47
C ASN A 76 -19.18 -9.49 3.10
N LEU A 77 -19.55 -10.23 2.05
CA LEU A 77 -19.81 -9.66 0.73
C LEU A 77 -20.99 -8.66 0.77
N GLU A 78 -22.07 -8.99 1.47
CA GLU A 78 -23.22 -8.07 1.60
C GLU A 78 -22.84 -6.78 2.36
N ILE A 79 -21.98 -6.88 3.38
CA ILE A 79 -21.46 -5.69 4.06
C ILE A 79 -20.66 -4.82 3.10
N ILE A 80 -19.79 -5.41 2.29
CA ILE A 80 -19.00 -4.68 1.26
C ILE A 80 -19.94 -3.99 0.28
N LYS A 81 -20.93 -4.71 -0.26
CA LYS A 81 -21.91 -4.16 -1.21
C LYS A 81 -22.67 -2.96 -0.61
N ASN A 82 -23.11 -3.08 0.63
CA ASN A 82 -23.81 -2.00 1.33
C ASN A 82 -22.93 -0.77 1.50
N ARG A 83 -21.63 -0.95 1.82
CA ARG A 83 -20.69 0.17 1.91
C ARG A 83 -20.49 0.86 0.56
N ILE A 84 -20.35 0.09 -0.50
CA ILE A 84 -20.20 0.61 -1.87
C ILE A 84 -21.44 1.43 -2.27
N SER A 85 -22.65 0.87 -2.10
CA SER A 85 -23.88 1.53 -2.52
C SER A 85 -24.21 2.79 -1.71
N GLN A 86 -23.81 2.86 -0.44
CA GLN A 86 -24.02 4.01 0.43
C GLN A 86 -23.01 5.14 0.21
N SER A 87 -21.83 4.84 -0.32
CA SER A 87 -20.77 5.83 -0.50
C SER A 87 -21.02 6.73 -1.71
N ASN A 88 -20.61 8.00 -1.57
CA ASN A 88 -20.53 8.97 -2.67
C ASN A 88 -19.09 9.29 -3.07
N ALA A 89 -18.11 8.61 -2.51
CA ALA A 89 -16.70 8.81 -2.86
C ALA A 89 -16.41 8.26 -4.27
N ASN A 90 -15.42 8.86 -4.93
CA ASN A 90 -14.95 8.40 -6.24
C ASN A 90 -14.13 7.11 -6.11
N ILE A 91 -13.33 6.99 -5.05
CA ILE A 91 -12.49 5.83 -4.81
C ILE A 91 -12.81 5.25 -3.42
N LEU A 92 -13.16 3.97 -3.39
CA LEU A 92 -13.40 3.22 -2.17
C LEU A 92 -12.26 2.22 -1.96
N VAL A 93 -11.55 2.35 -0.85
CA VAL A 93 -10.41 1.50 -0.55
C VAL A 93 -10.77 0.57 0.60
N PHE A 94 -10.72 -0.72 0.34
CA PHE A 94 -10.89 -1.78 1.32
C PHE A 94 -9.53 -2.42 1.64
N ALA A 95 -9.35 -2.87 2.87
CA ALA A 95 -8.10 -3.44 3.33
C ALA A 95 -7.73 -4.78 2.64
N GLU A 96 -6.48 -5.23 2.89
CA GLU A 96 -5.98 -6.54 2.50
C GLU A 96 -6.96 -7.66 2.93
N ASN A 97 -7.18 -8.65 2.06
CA ASN A 97 -8.05 -9.81 2.30
C ASN A 97 -9.51 -9.49 2.67
N ASN A 98 -10.02 -8.30 2.34
CA ASN A 98 -11.43 -7.99 2.59
C ASN A 98 -12.38 -8.67 1.61
N TYR A 99 -11.94 -8.96 0.36
CA TYR A 99 -12.78 -9.71 -0.56
C TYR A 99 -12.87 -11.18 -0.12
N PRO A 100 -14.08 -11.70 0.18
CA PRO A 100 -14.23 -12.95 0.93
C PRO A 100 -13.99 -14.21 0.10
N TYR A 101 -13.98 -14.13 -1.22
CA TYR A 101 -13.85 -15.29 -2.10
C TYR A 101 -12.54 -15.29 -2.87
N ALA A 102 -11.89 -16.45 -2.94
CA ALA A 102 -10.77 -16.61 -3.85
C ALA A 102 -11.23 -16.57 -5.31
N LYS A 103 -10.58 -15.76 -6.14
CA LYS A 103 -10.97 -15.50 -7.53
C LYS A 103 -10.10 -16.29 -8.50
N LYS A 104 -10.74 -17.15 -9.28
CA LYS A 104 -10.12 -17.86 -10.42
C LYS A 104 -10.31 -17.09 -11.73
N ASP A 105 -11.29 -16.24 -11.79
CA ASP A 105 -11.63 -15.36 -12.90
C ASP A 105 -11.68 -13.90 -12.41
N PHE A 106 -11.73 -12.96 -13.35
CA PHE A 106 -11.89 -11.54 -13.06
C PHE A 106 -13.36 -11.09 -13.08
N ASN A 107 -14.29 -12.01 -12.88
CA ASN A 107 -15.71 -11.68 -12.83
C ASN A 107 -16.05 -11.06 -11.47
N PHE A 108 -16.16 -9.74 -11.44
CA PHE A 108 -16.64 -8.94 -10.31
C PHE A 108 -17.99 -8.30 -10.60
N SER A 109 -18.82 -8.93 -11.47
CA SER A 109 -20.13 -8.39 -11.87
C SER A 109 -20.97 -7.94 -10.70
N ILE A 110 -21.00 -8.69 -9.60
CA ILE A 110 -21.73 -8.35 -8.37
C ILE A 110 -21.30 -7.00 -7.78
N ILE A 111 -20.03 -6.60 -7.92
CA ILE A 111 -19.54 -5.29 -7.50
C ILE A 111 -19.80 -4.27 -8.60
N GLN A 112 -19.48 -4.60 -9.84
CA GLN A 112 -19.64 -3.70 -11.00
C GLN A 112 -21.07 -3.23 -11.20
N GLU A 113 -22.08 -4.08 -10.94
CA GLU A 113 -23.49 -3.74 -11.05
C GLU A 113 -23.93 -2.62 -10.09
N ILE A 114 -23.32 -2.55 -8.91
CA ILE A 114 -23.68 -1.56 -7.88
C ILE A 114 -22.84 -0.29 -7.93
N LEU A 115 -21.73 -0.30 -8.68
CA LEU A 115 -20.85 0.86 -8.85
C LEU A 115 -21.56 1.98 -9.60
N LYS A 116 -21.35 3.22 -9.19
CA LYS A 116 -21.67 4.42 -9.97
C LYS A 116 -20.68 4.58 -11.12
N GLU A 117 -21.02 5.38 -12.14
CA GLU A 117 -20.21 5.51 -13.37
C GLU A 117 -18.75 5.90 -13.09
N ASP A 118 -18.52 6.87 -12.20
CA ASP A 118 -17.17 7.37 -11.87
C ASP A 118 -16.59 6.75 -10.60
N GLN A 119 -17.16 5.63 -10.14
CA GLN A 119 -16.76 5.02 -8.88
C GLN A 119 -15.80 3.86 -9.09
N ILE A 120 -14.76 3.81 -8.28
CA ILE A 120 -13.72 2.79 -8.30
C ILE A 120 -13.65 2.11 -6.94
N VAL A 121 -13.56 0.78 -6.93
CA VAL A 121 -13.29 -0.02 -5.74
C VAL A 121 -11.88 -0.59 -5.81
N ILE A 122 -11.10 -0.35 -4.78
CA ILE A 122 -9.79 -0.98 -4.56
C ILE A 122 -9.95 -1.91 -3.36
N ILE A 123 -9.72 -3.21 -3.56
CA ILE A 123 -9.95 -4.23 -2.53
C ILE A 123 -8.93 -5.35 -2.58
N GLY A 124 -8.43 -5.76 -1.40
CA GLY A 124 -7.53 -6.90 -1.28
C GLY A 124 -8.27 -8.23 -1.23
N GLY A 125 -7.70 -9.24 -1.85
CA GLY A 125 -8.24 -10.60 -1.82
C GLY A 125 -7.30 -11.64 -2.42
N THR A 126 -7.70 -12.89 -2.41
CA THR A 126 -6.93 -14.00 -2.97
C THR A 126 -7.28 -14.23 -4.43
N ARG A 127 -6.28 -14.24 -5.30
CA ARG A 127 -6.40 -14.65 -6.71
C ARG A 127 -5.81 -16.04 -6.91
N ILE A 128 -6.41 -16.80 -7.81
CA ILE A 128 -5.94 -18.15 -8.18
C ILE A 128 -5.72 -18.20 -9.69
N GLU A 129 -4.53 -18.61 -10.10
CA GLU A 129 -4.18 -18.83 -11.49
C GLU A 129 -3.19 -20.00 -11.56
N ASP A 130 -3.38 -20.92 -12.48
CA ASP A 130 -2.53 -22.10 -12.68
C ASP A 130 -2.23 -22.87 -11.37
N GLN A 131 -3.25 -23.07 -10.54
CA GLN A 131 -3.16 -23.71 -9.22
C GLN A 131 -2.27 -22.97 -8.20
N LYS A 132 -1.84 -21.74 -8.51
CA LYS A 132 -1.09 -20.87 -7.63
C LYS A 132 -2.03 -19.87 -6.96
N PHE A 133 -1.70 -19.54 -5.72
CA PHE A 133 -2.42 -18.54 -4.93
C PHE A 133 -1.61 -17.24 -4.91
N TYR A 134 -2.27 -16.11 -5.11
CA TYR A 134 -1.68 -14.79 -5.06
C TYR A 134 -2.44 -13.92 -4.05
N ASN A 135 -1.72 -13.19 -3.23
CA ASN A 135 -2.28 -12.10 -2.44
C ASN A 135 -2.36 -10.87 -3.35
N SER A 136 -3.58 -10.43 -3.66
CA SER A 136 -3.81 -9.48 -4.74
C SER A 136 -4.62 -8.28 -4.29
N LEU A 137 -4.29 -7.13 -4.86
CA LEU A 137 -5.12 -5.94 -4.90
C LEU A 137 -5.90 -5.95 -6.21
N PHE A 138 -7.22 -5.81 -6.12
CA PHE A 138 -8.10 -5.63 -7.28
C PHE A 138 -8.53 -4.18 -7.37
N HIS A 139 -8.42 -3.61 -8.55
CA HIS A 139 -8.96 -2.32 -8.95
C HIS A 139 -10.14 -2.58 -9.86
N ILE A 140 -11.33 -2.23 -9.41
CA ILE A 140 -12.60 -2.56 -10.06
C ILE A 140 -13.30 -1.26 -10.40
N ASN A 141 -13.53 -0.99 -11.66
CA ASN A 141 -14.43 0.04 -12.12
C ASN A 141 -15.65 -0.57 -12.83
N LYS A 142 -16.55 0.24 -13.32
CA LYS A 142 -17.78 -0.19 -13.98
C LYS A 142 -17.53 -1.12 -15.18
N LEU A 143 -16.43 -0.92 -15.91
CA LEU A 143 -16.15 -1.54 -17.22
C LEU A 143 -15.01 -2.56 -17.18
N ASP A 144 -14.02 -2.34 -16.29
CA ASP A 144 -12.76 -3.09 -16.30
C ASP A 144 -12.34 -3.50 -14.91
N VAL A 145 -11.47 -4.50 -14.85
CA VAL A 145 -10.82 -4.97 -13.61
C VAL A 145 -9.33 -5.11 -13.86
N GLN A 146 -8.55 -4.31 -13.16
CA GLN A 146 -7.11 -4.45 -13.08
C GLN A 146 -6.72 -5.13 -11.76
N TYR A 147 -5.54 -5.72 -11.71
CA TYR A 147 -5.04 -6.32 -10.47
C TYR A 147 -3.52 -6.18 -10.35
N PHE A 148 -3.07 -6.24 -9.11
CA PHE A 148 -1.67 -6.32 -8.75
C PHE A 148 -1.46 -7.41 -7.71
N ASP A 149 -0.52 -8.31 -7.96
CA ASP A 149 -0.16 -9.39 -7.05
C ASP A 149 1.04 -9.00 -6.21
N LYS A 150 0.98 -9.27 -4.93
CA LYS A 150 2.05 -8.98 -3.97
C LYS A 150 3.37 -9.59 -4.41
N ILE A 151 4.41 -8.76 -4.50
CA ILE A 151 5.74 -9.19 -4.95
C ILE A 151 6.60 -9.62 -3.76
N LYS A 152 6.52 -8.91 -2.63
CA LYS A 152 7.29 -9.23 -1.42
C LYS A 152 6.42 -9.95 -0.41
N LEU A 153 6.55 -11.27 -0.39
CA LEU A 153 5.80 -12.14 0.52
C LEU A 153 6.43 -12.18 1.90
N VAL A 154 5.58 -12.33 2.92
CA VAL A 154 5.99 -12.46 4.33
C VAL A 154 6.45 -13.90 4.58
N PRO A 155 7.73 -14.13 4.94
CA PRO A 155 8.18 -15.45 5.36
C PRO A 155 7.38 -15.94 6.56
N PHE A 156 7.05 -17.23 6.59
CA PHE A 156 6.24 -17.92 7.60
C PHE A 156 4.77 -17.49 7.70
N GLY A 157 4.39 -16.36 7.09
CA GLY A 157 3.01 -15.89 7.04
C GLY A 157 2.32 -16.21 5.72
N GLU A 158 3.01 -15.97 4.60
CA GLU A 158 2.47 -16.15 3.25
C GLU A 158 3.16 -17.28 2.49
N PHE A 159 4.36 -17.64 2.88
CA PHE A 159 5.05 -18.83 2.38
C PHE A 159 5.95 -19.42 3.47
N LEU A 160 6.18 -20.70 3.39
CA LEU A 160 7.10 -21.40 4.29
C LEU A 160 8.45 -21.61 3.60
N PRO A 161 9.51 -20.85 4.00
CA PRO A 161 10.85 -21.10 3.49
C PRO A 161 11.24 -22.57 3.74
N LEU A 162 11.86 -23.21 2.73
CA LEU A 162 12.28 -24.61 2.85
C LEU A 162 11.15 -25.55 3.32
N ARG A 163 9.91 -25.36 2.83
CA ARG A 163 8.73 -26.14 3.22
C ARG A 163 8.99 -27.65 3.27
N LYS A 164 9.82 -28.17 2.36
CA LYS A 164 10.19 -29.59 2.33
C LYS A 164 10.79 -30.08 3.65
N TYR A 165 11.52 -29.21 4.36
CA TYR A 165 12.20 -29.54 5.64
C TYR A 165 11.42 -29.04 6.86
N LEU A 166 10.65 -27.97 6.69
CA LEU A 166 9.93 -27.28 7.77
C LEU A 166 8.42 -27.53 7.73
N SER A 167 7.98 -28.65 7.11
CA SER A 167 6.55 -29.00 6.96
C SER A 167 5.80 -29.07 8.30
N PHE A 168 6.48 -29.33 9.40
CA PHE A 168 5.89 -29.34 10.74
C PHE A 168 5.41 -27.96 11.21
N LEU A 169 5.84 -26.86 10.55
CA LEU A 169 5.37 -25.49 10.80
C LEU A 169 4.13 -25.12 9.97
N SER A 170 3.60 -26.03 9.15
CA SER A 170 2.40 -25.80 8.34
C SER A 170 1.17 -25.33 9.14
N PRO A 171 0.96 -25.72 10.41
CA PRO A 171 -0.13 -25.16 11.21
C PRO A 171 -0.04 -23.64 11.43
N ILE A 172 1.17 -23.07 11.35
CA ILE A 172 1.42 -21.62 11.53
C ILE A 172 1.36 -20.90 10.18
N SER A 173 2.00 -21.47 9.13
CA SER A 173 2.16 -20.84 7.81
C SER A 173 1.03 -21.15 6.82
N GLY A 174 0.08 -21.99 7.21
CA GLY A 174 -0.96 -22.51 6.31
C GLY A 174 -0.49 -23.67 5.42
N SER A 175 -1.46 -24.34 4.78
CA SER A 175 -1.21 -25.50 3.92
C SER A 175 -0.65 -25.12 2.54
N ASN A 176 -0.97 -23.93 2.05
CA ASN A 176 -0.59 -23.45 0.72
C ASN A 176 0.26 -22.19 0.83
N ASP A 177 1.31 -22.12 0.02
CA ASP A 177 2.12 -20.91 -0.12
C ASP A 177 1.49 -19.98 -1.14
N PHE A 178 1.54 -18.68 -0.87
CA PHE A 178 1.31 -17.67 -1.89
C PHE A 178 2.49 -17.61 -2.86
N SER A 179 2.19 -17.28 -4.11
CA SER A 179 3.18 -17.06 -5.16
C SER A 179 3.48 -15.57 -5.31
N GLN A 180 4.70 -15.23 -5.69
CA GLN A 180 5.10 -13.86 -5.94
C GLN A 180 4.48 -13.32 -7.22
N GLY A 181 4.03 -12.08 -7.19
CA GLY A 181 3.64 -11.31 -8.36
C GLY A 181 4.83 -10.97 -9.25
N ILE A 182 4.55 -10.81 -10.54
CA ILE A 182 5.56 -10.48 -11.57
C ILE A 182 5.23 -9.18 -12.33
N LYS A 183 4.03 -8.61 -12.12
CA LYS A 183 3.57 -7.41 -12.83
C LYS A 183 4.25 -6.14 -12.31
N ASP A 184 4.35 -5.15 -13.20
CA ASP A 184 4.77 -3.80 -12.83
C ASP A 184 3.81 -3.19 -11.83
N ARG A 185 4.35 -2.34 -10.94
CA ARG A 185 3.60 -1.65 -9.90
C ARG A 185 2.95 -0.38 -10.42
N LEU A 186 2.04 -0.51 -11.35
CA LEU A 186 1.29 0.63 -11.87
C LEU A 186 -0.13 0.21 -12.23
N ILE A 187 -1.11 0.93 -11.70
CA ILE A 187 -2.52 0.78 -12.06
C ILE A 187 -3.03 2.13 -12.53
N TYR A 188 -3.72 2.14 -13.66
CA TYR A 188 -4.29 3.34 -14.26
C TYR A 188 -5.73 3.56 -13.77
N LEU A 189 -6.04 4.78 -13.35
CA LEU A 189 -7.41 5.21 -13.08
C LEU A 189 -8.08 5.69 -14.37
N ASP A 190 -7.31 6.47 -15.13
CA ASP A 190 -7.67 7.02 -16.44
C ASP A 190 -6.39 7.23 -17.28
N ASP A 191 -6.51 7.84 -18.44
CA ASP A 191 -5.39 8.10 -19.35
C ASP A 191 -4.30 9.01 -18.75
N LYS A 192 -4.61 9.77 -17.68
CA LYS A 192 -3.73 10.78 -17.08
C LYS A 192 -3.31 10.44 -15.66
N LYS A 193 -4.08 9.61 -14.96
CA LYS A 193 -3.90 9.33 -13.55
C LYS A 193 -3.62 7.86 -13.31
N SER A 194 -2.61 7.61 -12.49
CA SER A 194 -2.22 6.26 -12.09
C SER A 194 -1.74 6.24 -10.64
N TYR A 195 -1.71 5.06 -10.06
CA TYR A 195 -1.18 4.89 -8.72
C TYR A 195 -0.30 3.64 -8.61
N ILE A 196 0.54 3.66 -7.56
CA ILE A 196 1.40 2.55 -7.21
C ILE A 196 0.67 1.67 -6.20
N PRO A 197 0.32 0.42 -6.55
CA PRO A 197 -0.25 -0.53 -5.62
C PRO A 197 0.82 -1.11 -4.70
N ILE A 198 0.53 -1.16 -3.41
CA ILE A 198 1.35 -1.80 -2.37
C ILE A 198 0.43 -2.64 -1.49
N ILE A 199 0.88 -3.80 -1.06
CA ILE A 199 0.11 -4.67 -0.19
C ILE A 199 0.86 -4.86 1.13
N CYS A 200 0.23 -4.38 2.23
CA CYS A 200 0.67 -4.56 3.59
C CYS A 200 2.14 -4.12 3.82
N TYR A 201 2.97 -5.01 4.32
CA TYR A 201 4.34 -4.71 4.73
C TYR A 201 5.31 -4.40 3.58
N GLU A 202 4.92 -4.55 2.33
CA GLU A 202 5.76 -4.19 1.19
C GLU A 202 6.25 -2.73 1.26
N ILE A 203 5.50 -1.85 1.92
CA ILE A 203 5.84 -0.44 2.10
C ILE A 203 7.18 -0.23 2.82
N ILE A 204 7.62 -1.17 3.67
CA ILE A 204 8.93 -1.06 4.33
C ILE A 204 10.11 -1.20 3.35
N PHE A 205 9.86 -1.71 2.15
CA PHE A 205 10.84 -1.82 1.07
C PHE A 205 10.71 -0.67 0.05
N TYR A 206 10.18 0.48 0.46
CA TYR A 206 9.88 1.62 -0.41
C TYR A 206 11.04 2.01 -1.34
N TRP A 207 12.29 1.91 -0.88
CA TRP A 207 13.48 2.21 -1.72
C TRP A 207 13.62 1.29 -2.93
N LYS A 208 13.19 0.01 -2.84
CA LYS A 208 13.17 -0.91 -3.98
C LYS A 208 12.02 -0.60 -4.93
N ILE A 209 10.91 -0.15 -4.37
CA ILE A 209 9.74 0.25 -5.13
C ILE A 209 10.06 1.52 -5.92
N MET A 210 10.61 2.54 -5.25
CA MET A 210 10.91 3.84 -5.85
C MET A 210 12.02 3.79 -6.91
N ASN A 211 13.02 2.92 -6.74
CA ASN A 211 14.12 2.79 -7.73
C ASN A 211 13.68 2.21 -9.08
N ASN A 212 12.58 1.47 -9.12
CA ASN A 212 12.08 0.80 -10.34
C ASN A 212 10.90 1.54 -10.99
N LEU A 213 10.50 2.70 -10.44
CA LEU A 213 9.37 3.44 -10.95
C LEU A 213 9.82 4.50 -11.96
N ASN A 214 9.20 4.47 -13.12
CA ASN A 214 9.03 5.67 -13.92
C ASN A 214 8.03 6.56 -13.16
N PHE A 215 8.49 7.71 -12.65
CA PHE A 215 7.79 8.61 -11.73
C PHE A 215 6.52 9.29 -12.30
N ASN A 216 5.69 8.57 -13.02
CA ASN A 216 4.45 9.09 -13.61
C ASN A 216 3.21 8.75 -12.80
N SER A 217 3.35 8.23 -11.57
CA SER A 217 2.20 7.95 -10.71
C SER A 217 1.83 9.15 -9.86
N ASN A 218 0.54 9.36 -9.63
CA ASN A 218 0.01 10.50 -8.89
C ASN A 218 0.00 10.25 -7.38
N PHE A 219 -0.20 9.01 -6.94
CA PHE A 219 -0.25 8.62 -5.53
C PHE A 219 0.09 7.14 -5.30
N ILE A 220 0.13 6.74 -4.05
CA ILE A 220 0.38 5.37 -3.61
C ILE A 220 -0.86 4.87 -2.86
N VAL A 221 -1.26 3.63 -3.13
CA VAL A 221 -2.29 2.93 -2.34
C VAL A 221 -1.67 1.73 -1.67
N ASN A 222 -1.65 1.73 -0.34
CA ASN A 222 -1.25 0.58 0.48
C ASN A 222 -2.48 0.01 1.20
N ILE A 223 -2.80 -1.24 0.93
CA ILE A 223 -3.90 -1.98 1.56
C ILE A 223 -3.41 -3.02 2.53
#